data_d9199abc441a3089f2518f76c6295cce
#
_entry.id   d9199abc441a3089f2518f76c6295cce
#
_cell.length_a   1.000
_cell.length_b   1.000
_cell.length_c   1.000
_cell.angle_alpha   90.00
_cell.angle_beta   90.00
_cell.angle_gamma   90.00
#
_symmetry.space_group_name_H-M   'P 1'
#
loop_
_entity.id
_entity.type
_entity.pdbx_description
1 polymer ?
#
loop_
_entity_poly.entity_id
_entity_poly.type
_entity_poly.pdbx_seq_one_letter_code
_entity_poly.pdbx_strand_id
1 'polypeptide(L)'
;SMTNQVATPDELQAIFPMEIINQETSEERWIDIPDEVREMYKQWRPSPLYRAVGLEKLLDTPARIYYKYEGGNATGSHKLNSAIPQAYYNKIAGIKKLTTETGAGQWGSALSLACNYFGLECEVYMVKVSYEQKPYRRSFMNTFGANVIASPSNLTQCGRAILEKDPDSTGSLGIAISEAVEVAATNEDTNYALGSVLNHVCLHQTIIGLEAKKQLELIDEYPDVVVACCGGGSNFAGISFPFVKDKLNGTNIRLIAVEPTACPSLTKGVFAYDYGDTAKVGPIAKMYTLGHDFVPAGIHAGGLRYHGASPIVSQLYHDGTIEAQAVPQRDVFDAAVKFAKTEGIIPAPESAHAIRGAINEALKCKETGEEKVILFNLSGHGYFDMAAYDNYFSGKLVDIDYSDDLVKESMKNLPDIK
;
A
#
# COMPACT_ATOMS: atom_id res chain seq x y z
N SER A 1 15.93 -10.47 -15.17
CA SER A 1 16.06 -11.53 -14.15
C SER A 1 16.77 -12.80 -14.65
N MET A 2 16.68 -13.14 -15.92
CA MET A 2 17.40 -14.32 -16.49
C MET A 2 18.93 -14.18 -16.46
N THR A 3 19.45 -12.96 -16.34
CA THR A 3 20.89 -12.68 -16.39
C THR A 3 21.54 -12.57 -15.01
N ASN A 4 20.77 -12.48 -13.93
CA ASN A 4 21.23 -12.15 -12.56
C ASN A 4 22.09 -10.86 -12.50
N GLN A 5 21.87 -9.94 -13.44
CA GLN A 5 22.53 -8.64 -13.47
C GLN A 5 21.56 -7.55 -12.97
N VAL A 6 22.12 -6.44 -12.52
CA VAL A 6 21.34 -5.26 -12.15
C VAL A 6 20.55 -4.79 -13.37
N ALA A 7 19.25 -4.58 -13.21
CA ALA A 7 18.41 -4.04 -14.28
C ALA A 7 18.90 -2.64 -14.69
N THR A 8 19.03 -2.42 -15.98
CA THR A 8 19.44 -1.11 -16.52
C THR A 8 18.22 -0.20 -16.69
N PRO A 9 18.39 1.14 -16.71
CA PRO A 9 17.31 2.06 -17.05
C PRO A 9 16.63 1.72 -18.38
N ASP A 10 17.40 1.31 -19.40
CA ASP A 10 16.86 0.94 -20.72
C ASP A 10 15.93 -0.29 -20.66
N GLU A 11 16.24 -1.28 -19.82
CA GLU A 11 15.36 -2.43 -19.62
C GLU A 11 14.06 -2.05 -18.92
N LEU A 12 14.09 -1.07 -18.01
CA LEU A 12 12.90 -0.56 -17.31
C LEU A 12 12.04 0.35 -18.20
N GLN A 13 12.60 0.98 -19.24
CA GLN A 13 11.85 1.80 -20.21
C GLN A 13 10.77 1.01 -20.97
N ALA A 14 10.89 -0.31 -21.02
CA ALA A 14 9.85 -1.16 -21.62
C ALA A 14 8.48 -1.05 -20.89
N ILE A 15 8.45 -0.55 -19.65
CA ILE A 15 7.23 -0.51 -18.82
C ILE A 15 7.06 0.81 -18.07
N PHE A 16 8.07 1.68 -17.98
CA PHE A 16 8.03 2.97 -17.27
C PHE A 16 8.62 4.09 -18.12
N PRO A 17 8.12 5.33 -18.02
CA PRO A 17 8.76 6.48 -18.64
C PRO A 17 10.06 6.85 -17.90
N MET A 18 11.00 7.50 -18.60
CA MET A 18 12.31 7.83 -18.05
C MET A 18 12.24 8.69 -16.80
N GLU A 19 11.28 9.58 -16.69
CA GLU A 19 11.08 10.44 -15.52
C GLU A 19 10.78 9.64 -14.25
N ILE A 20 10.00 8.56 -14.37
CA ILE A 20 9.72 7.64 -13.26
C ILE A 20 10.98 6.81 -12.93
N ILE A 21 11.72 6.36 -13.93
CA ILE A 21 12.98 5.61 -13.73
C ILE A 21 14.02 6.49 -13.02
N ASN A 22 14.13 7.76 -13.40
CA ASN A 22 15.01 8.71 -12.75
C ASN A 22 14.65 8.91 -11.27
N GLN A 23 13.35 8.92 -10.93
CA GLN A 23 12.90 9.00 -9.53
C GLN A 23 13.15 7.69 -8.78
N GLU A 24 13.00 6.54 -9.44
CA GLU A 24 13.26 5.22 -8.85
C GLU A 24 14.71 5.05 -8.40
N THR A 25 15.65 5.62 -9.16
CA THR A 25 17.08 5.47 -8.96
C THR A 25 17.76 6.73 -8.37
N SER A 26 16.99 7.77 -8.06
CA SER A 26 17.53 9.05 -7.61
C SER A 26 18.20 8.96 -6.23
N GLU A 27 19.36 9.59 -6.10
CA GLU A 27 20.05 9.84 -4.82
C GLU A 27 19.75 11.24 -4.28
N GLU A 28 18.95 12.03 -5.03
CA GLU A 28 18.60 13.40 -4.62
C GLU A 28 17.64 13.39 -3.43
N ARG A 29 17.97 14.20 -2.43
CA ARG A 29 17.15 14.32 -1.22
C ARG A 29 15.77 14.90 -1.47
N TRP A 30 15.67 15.84 -2.38
CA TRP A 30 14.47 16.56 -2.73
C TRP A 30 14.25 16.50 -4.23
N ILE A 31 13.09 16.08 -4.62
CA ILE A 31 12.64 16.08 -6.01
C ILE A 31 11.42 16.98 -6.08
N ASP A 32 11.46 17.98 -6.97
CA ASP A 32 10.38 18.93 -7.13
C ASP A 32 9.12 18.27 -7.69
N ILE A 33 7.98 18.64 -7.13
CA ILE A 33 6.68 18.24 -7.65
C ILE A 33 6.33 19.17 -8.82
N PRO A 34 6.07 18.67 -10.04
CA PRO A 34 5.67 19.51 -11.18
C PRO A 34 4.47 20.41 -10.88
N ASP A 35 4.41 21.57 -11.51
CA ASP A 35 3.35 22.55 -11.27
C ASP A 35 1.96 21.96 -11.57
N GLU A 36 1.81 21.20 -12.66
CA GLU A 36 0.57 20.55 -13.04
C GLU A 36 0.11 19.54 -11.97
N VAL A 37 1.03 18.78 -11.40
CA VAL A 37 0.74 17.85 -10.30
C VAL A 37 0.34 18.62 -9.04
N ARG A 38 1.03 19.73 -8.72
CA ARG A 38 0.68 20.61 -7.59
C ARG A 38 -0.71 21.22 -7.72
N GLU A 39 -1.09 21.67 -8.93
CA GLU A 39 -2.43 22.19 -9.18
C GLU A 39 -3.51 21.11 -8.92
N MET A 40 -3.28 19.87 -9.35
CA MET A 40 -4.21 18.78 -9.06
C MET A 40 -4.29 18.51 -7.55
N TYR A 41 -3.16 18.52 -6.84
CA TYR A 41 -3.10 18.30 -5.40
C TYR A 41 -3.89 19.33 -4.60
N LYS A 42 -4.02 20.58 -5.03
CA LYS A 42 -4.82 21.62 -4.35
C LYS A 42 -6.30 21.23 -4.13
N GLN A 43 -6.82 20.24 -4.86
CA GLN A 43 -8.19 19.77 -4.70
C GLN A 43 -8.42 19.04 -3.37
N TRP A 44 -7.38 18.44 -2.76
CA TRP A 44 -7.51 17.69 -1.50
C TRP A 44 -6.35 17.86 -0.52
N ARG A 45 -5.31 18.62 -0.90
CA ARG A 45 -4.15 18.85 -0.05
C ARG A 45 -4.07 20.32 0.38
N PRO A 46 -3.53 20.62 1.58
CA PRO A 46 -3.05 19.63 2.57
C PRO A 46 -4.18 18.78 3.13
N SER A 47 -3.96 17.47 3.28
CA SER A 47 -4.96 16.62 3.93
C SER A 47 -5.05 16.91 5.43
N PRO A 48 -6.22 16.71 6.07
CA PRO A 48 -6.39 17.09 7.47
C PRO A 48 -5.52 16.25 8.42
N LEU A 49 -5.05 16.90 9.49
CA LEU A 49 -4.53 16.25 10.69
C LEU A 49 -5.53 16.50 11.83
N TYR A 50 -6.05 15.43 12.42
CA TYR A 50 -7.02 15.50 13.51
C TYR A 50 -6.47 14.86 14.77
N ARG A 51 -6.93 15.33 15.94
CA ARG A 51 -6.71 14.65 17.22
C ARG A 51 -7.91 13.75 17.55
N ALA A 52 -7.64 12.50 17.85
CA ALA A 52 -8.66 11.48 18.14
C ALA A 52 -9.14 11.55 19.61
N VAL A 53 -9.69 12.70 20.03
CA VAL A 53 -10.08 12.96 21.43
C VAL A 53 -11.14 11.99 21.93
N GLY A 54 -12.05 11.56 21.06
CA GLY A 54 -13.09 10.58 21.40
C GLY A 54 -12.45 9.20 21.69
N LEU A 55 -11.47 8.79 20.87
CA LEU A 55 -10.75 7.54 21.06
C LEU A 55 -9.88 7.57 22.31
N GLU A 56 -9.16 8.67 22.58
CA GLU A 56 -8.38 8.86 23.82
C GLU A 56 -9.25 8.64 25.06
N LYS A 57 -10.43 9.26 25.10
CA LYS A 57 -11.40 9.12 26.20
C LYS A 57 -11.92 7.69 26.33
N LEU A 58 -12.25 7.03 25.21
CA LEU A 58 -12.73 5.64 25.21
C LEU A 58 -11.67 4.68 25.78
N LEU A 59 -10.39 4.91 25.46
CA LEU A 59 -9.28 4.09 25.93
C LEU A 59 -8.85 4.42 27.38
N ASP A 60 -9.25 5.57 27.90
CA ASP A 60 -8.81 6.10 29.19
C ASP A 60 -7.29 6.13 29.29
N THR A 61 -6.64 6.74 28.29
CA THR A 61 -5.18 6.79 28.11
C THR A 61 -4.67 8.22 28.30
N PRO A 62 -3.43 8.40 28.86
CA PRO A 62 -2.76 9.69 28.85
C PRO A 62 -2.15 10.07 27.49
N ALA A 63 -2.11 9.13 26.52
CA ALA A 63 -1.56 9.40 25.20
C ALA A 63 -2.40 10.40 24.42
N ARG A 64 -1.75 11.25 23.62
CA ARG A 64 -2.38 12.12 22.63
C ARG A 64 -2.27 11.42 21.27
N ILE A 65 -3.44 11.15 20.64
CA ILE A 65 -3.54 10.39 19.40
C ILE A 65 -3.92 11.33 18.25
N TYR A 66 -3.06 11.42 17.24
CA TYR A 66 -3.31 12.19 16.02
C TYR A 66 -3.41 11.26 14.82
N TYR A 67 -4.27 11.62 13.86
CA TYR A 67 -4.36 10.90 12.59
C TYR A 67 -4.34 11.83 11.40
N LYS A 68 -3.52 11.46 10.40
CA LYS A 68 -3.47 12.11 9.10
C LYS A 68 -4.51 11.47 8.20
N TYR A 69 -5.54 12.22 7.76
CA TYR A 69 -6.67 11.66 7.03
C TYR A 69 -6.50 11.79 5.53
N GLU A 70 -6.14 10.70 4.88
CA GLU A 70 -5.94 10.60 3.44
C GLU A 70 -7.19 10.13 2.66
N GLY A 71 -8.27 9.79 3.35
CA GLY A 71 -9.53 9.35 2.73
C GLY A 71 -10.46 10.46 2.25
N GLY A 72 -10.10 11.74 2.44
CA GLY A 72 -10.93 12.89 2.09
C GLY A 72 -10.91 13.31 0.62
N ASN A 73 -10.18 12.63 -0.24
CA ASN A 73 -10.16 12.89 -1.68
C ASN A 73 -11.21 12.07 -2.45
N ALA A 74 -11.40 12.38 -3.74
CA ALA A 74 -12.43 11.76 -4.58
C ALA A 74 -12.34 10.23 -4.68
N THR A 75 -11.16 9.63 -4.49
CA THR A 75 -10.95 8.17 -4.58
C THR A 75 -10.93 7.48 -3.22
N GLY A 76 -10.96 8.26 -2.15
CA GLY A 76 -11.09 7.80 -0.78
C GLY A 76 -9.83 7.19 -0.17
N SER A 77 -8.63 7.42 -0.74
CA SER A 77 -7.38 6.89 -0.19
C SER A 77 -6.14 7.70 -0.58
N HIS A 78 -5.03 7.48 0.15
CA HIS A 78 -3.71 8.05 -0.12
C HIS A 78 -3.16 7.75 -1.52
N LYS A 79 -3.67 6.72 -2.19
CA LYS A 79 -3.10 6.24 -3.46
C LYS A 79 -3.17 7.28 -4.58
N LEU A 80 -4.10 8.22 -4.51
CA LEU A 80 -4.22 9.31 -5.47
C LEU A 80 -2.95 10.19 -5.50
N ASN A 81 -2.22 10.30 -4.39
CA ASN A 81 -0.96 11.04 -4.32
C ASN A 81 0.14 10.50 -5.26
N SER A 82 0.10 9.20 -5.59
CA SER A 82 1.04 8.61 -6.53
C SER A 82 0.40 8.40 -7.92
N ALA A 83 -0.90 8.18 -8.01
CA ALA A 83 -1.58 7.99 -9.28
C ALA A 83 -1.49 9.24 -10.18
N ILE A 84 -1.63 10.43 -9.61
CA ILE A 84 -1.54 11.70 -10.35
C ILE A 84 -0.15 11.88 -10.99
N PRO A 85 0.98 11.86 -10.27
CA PRO A 85 2.28 12.03 -10.92
C PRO A 85 2.61 10.89 -11.88
N GLN A 86 2.24 9.64 -11.60
CA GLN A 86 2.47 8.56 -12.56
C GLN A 86 1.70 8.77 -13.87
N ALA A 87 0.43 9.17 -13.83
CA ALA A 87 -0.33 9.49 -15.03
C ALA A 87 0.24 10.72 -15.75
N TYR A 88 0.64 11.77 -15.03
CA TYR A 88 1.28 12.95 -15.58
C TYR A 88 2.55 12.62 -16.36
N TYR A 89 3.50 11.91 -15.74
CA TYR A 89 4.76 11.57 -16.39
C TYR A 89 4.58 10.67 -17.60
N ASN A 90 3.65 9.73 -17.57
CA ASN A 90 3.33 8.92 -18.74
C ASN A 90 2.69 9.76 -19.86
N LYS A 91 1.83 10.73 -19.51
CA LYS A 91 1.22 11.65 -20.50
C LYS A 91 2.27 12.49 -21.22
N ILE A 92 3.23 13.09 -20.50
CA ILE A 92 4.28 13.91 -21.13
C ILE A 92 5.28 13.05 -21.93
N ALA A 93 5.46 11.79 -21.57
CA ALA A 93 6.24 10.81 -22.33
C ALA A 93 5.54 10.32 -23.62
N GLY A 94 4.28 10.76 -23.88
CA GLY A 94 3.53 10.39 -25.09
C GLY A 94 2.81 9.05 -25.02
N ILE A 95 2.75 8.42 -23.86
CA ILE A 95 2.03 7.15 -23.61
C ILE A 95 0.52 7.41 -23.72
N LYS A 96 -0.20 6.44 -24.24
CA LYS A 96 -1.66 6.54 -24.45
C LYS A 96 -2.46 5.74 -23.43
N LYS A 97 -1.93 4.63 -22.94
CA LYS A 97 -2.60 3.71 -22.02
C LYS A 97 -1.73 3.36 -20.83
N LEU A 98 -2.35 3.31 -19.64
CA LEU A 98 -1.75 2.70 -18.46
C LEU A 98 -2.45 1.40 -18.12
N THR A 99 -1.67 0.38 -17.85
CA THR A 99 -2.12 -0.89 -17.29
C THR A 99 -1.64 -1.04 -15.85
N THR A 100 -2.42 -1.71 -15.02
CA THR A 100 -2.09 -1.88 -13.61
C THR A 100 -2.81 -3.07 -12.97
N GLU A 101 -2.31 -3.49 -11.82
CA GLU A 101 -2.99 -4.38 -10.90
C GLU A 101 -3.80 -3.60 -9.86
N THR A 102 -4.74 -4.27 -9.20
CA THR A 102 -5.34 -3.77 -7.97
C THR A 102 -5.84 -4.92 -7.06
N GLY A 103 -5.52 -4.83 -5.77
CA GLY A 103 -5.99 -5.80 -4.77
C GLY A 103 -7.43 -5.51 -4.34
N ALA A 104 -7.61 -4.53 -3.43
CA ALA A 104 -8.92 -4.14 -2.91
C ALA A 104 -9.71 -3.17 -3.83
N GLY A 105 -9.09 -2.68 -4.91
CA GLY A 105 -9.67 -1.71 -5.83
C GLY A 105 -9.31 -0.25 -5.54
N GLN A 106 -8.64 0.06 -4.43
CA GLN A 106 -8.28 1.46 -4.10
C GLN A 106 -7.25 2.03 -5.07
N TRP A 107 -6.25 1.25 -5.46
CA TRP A 107 -5.26 1.70 -6.43
C TRP A 107 -5.87 1.85 -7.82
N GLY A 108 -6.62 0.86 -8.30
CA GLY A 108 -7.34 0.97 -9.57
C GLY A 108 -8.27 2.18 -9.61
N SER A 109 -8.98 2.48 -8.52
CA SER A 109 -9.82 3.70 -8.40
C SER A 109 -9.00 4.98 -8.54
N ALA A 110 -7.84 5.05 -7.89
CA ALA A 110 -6.97 6.22 -7.95
C ALA A 110 -6.38 6.43 -9.36
N LEU A 111 -5.90 5.35 -9.98
CA LEU A 111 -5.32 5.42 -11.32
C LEU A 111 -6.38 5.72 -12.38
N SER A 112 -7.59 5.13 -12.28
CA SER A 112 -8.71 5.43 -13.21
C SER A 112 -9.04 6.92 -13.24
N LEU A 113 -9.12 7.57 -12.07
CA LEU A 113 -9.35 9.01 -11.97
C LEU A 113 -8.17 9.80 -12.57
N ALA A 114 -6.93 9.43 -12.24
CA ALA A 114 -5.73 10.10 -12.75
C ALA A 114 -5.64 9.99 -14.27
N CYS A 115 -5.88 8.81 -14.84
CA CYS A 115 -5.93 8.60 -16.30
C CYS A 115 -7.00 9.46 -16.97
N ASN A 116 -8.19 9.53 -16.37
CA ASN A 116 -9.27 10.39 -16.86
C ASN A 116 -8.84 11.87 -16.89
N TYR A 117 -8.16 12.38 -15.85
CA TYR A 117 -7.67 13.76 -15.82
C TYR A 117 -6.66 14.07 -16.93
N PHE A 118 -5.78 13.13 -17.25
CA PHE A 118 -4.74 13.33 -18.26
C PHE A 118 -5.09 12.79 -19.64
N GLY A 119 -6.30 12.27 -19.84
CA GLY A 119 -6.77 11.74 -21.12
C GLY A 119 -6.03 10.48 -21.56
N LEU A 120 -5.69 9.61 -20.61
CA LEU A 120 -5.09 8.30 -20.84
C LEU A 120 -6.15 7.20 -20.75
N GLU A 121 -6.01 6.14 -21.54
CA GLU A 121 -6.73 4.89 -21.31
C GLU A 121 -6.22 4.19 -20.06
N CYS A 122 -7.10 3.47 -19.36
CA CYS A 122 -6.76 2.75 -18.13
C CYS A 122 -7.28 1.32 -18.19
N GLU A 123 -6.39 0.34 -17.99
CA GLU A 123 -6.74 -1.08 -17.92
C GLU A 123 -6.29 -1.65 -16.58
N VAL A 124 -7.22 -2.24 -15.83
CA VAL A 124 -7.02 -2.64 -14.43
C VAL A 124 -7.25 -4.13 -14.26
N TYR A 125 -6.21 -4.88 -13.89
CA TYR A 125 -6.30 -6.28 -13.48
C TYR A 125 -6.60 -6.36 -11.99
N MET A 126 -7.84 -6.68 -11.65
CA MET A 126 -8.30 -6.74 -10.26
C MET A 126 -8.30 -8.17 -9.76
N VAL A 127 -7.68 -8.41 -8.61
CA VAL A 127 -7.67 -9.74 -7.95
C VAL A 127 -9.09 -10.29 -7.86
N LYS A 128 -9.33 -11.49 -8.41
CA LYS A 128 -10.67 -12.09 -8.65
C LYS A 128 -11.54 -12.11 -7.40
N VAL A 129 -11.02 -12.53 -6.25
CA VAL A 129 -11.79 -12.53 -5.00
C VAL A 129 -12.27 -11.13 -4.61
N SER A 130 -11.47 -10.09 -4.84
CA SER A 130 -11.86 -8.71 -4.57
C SER A 130 -12.81 -8.15 -5.64
N TYR A 131 -12.63 -8.55 -6.89
CA TYR A 131 -13.55 -8.21 -7.99
C TYR A 131 -14.98 -8.64 -7.71
N GLU A 132 -15.13 -9.81 -7.08
CA GLU A 132 -16.43 -10.37 -6.68
C GLU A 132 -16.96 -9.73 -5.39
N GLN A 133 -16.10 -9.55 -4.37
CA GLN A 133 -16.49 -9.01 -3.06
C GLN A 133 -16.79 -7.50 -3.06
N LYS A 134 -16.23 -6.74 -4.01
CA LYS A 134 -16.27 -5.26 -4.01
C LYS A 134 -16.81 -4.70 -5.35
N PRO A 135 -18.06 -4.99 -5.73
CA PRO A 135 -18.61 -4.60 -7.03
C PRO A 135 -18.64 -3.08 -7.24
N TYR A 136 -18.82 -2.29 -6.19
CA TYR A 136 -18.86 -0.83 -6.29
C TYR A 136 -17.48 -0.21 -6.60
N ARG A 137 -16.37 -0.88 -6.28
CA ARG A 137 -15.05 -0.46 -6.74
C ARG A 137 -14.93 -0.55 -8.26
N ARG A 138 -15.43 -1.64 -8.84
CA ARG A 138 -15.49 -1.80 -10.30
C ARG A 138 -16.36 -0.73 -10.95
N SER A 139 -17.57 -0.50 -10.41
CA SER A 139 -18.46 0.56 -10.91
C SER A 139 -17.80 1.93 -10.85
N PHE A 140 -17.09 2.23 -9.78
CA PHE A 140 -16.32 3.47 -9.64
C PHE A 140 -15.26 3.61 -10.74
N MET A 141 -14.42 2.59 -10.95
CA MET A 141 -13.39 2.60 -11.99
C MET A 141 -13.99 2.75 -13.40
N ASN A 142 -15.06 2.02 -13.70
CA ASN A 142 -15.77 2.12 -14.97
C ASN A 142 -16.36 3.52 -15.20
N THR A 143 -16.81 4.20 -14.12
CA THR A 143 -17.34 5.59 -14.22
C THR A 143 -16.28 6.57 -14.71
N PHE A 144 -15.00 6.33 -14.39
CA PHE A 144 -13.87 7.10 -14.90
C PHE A 144 -13.25 6.51 -16.19
N GLY A 145 -13.95 5.59 -16.85
CA GLY A 145 -13.56 5.06 -18.16
C GLY A 145 -12.53 3.94 -18.14
N ALA A 146 -12.17 3.40 -16.97
CA ALA A 146 -11.24 2.28 -16.91
C ALA A 146 -11.91 0.97 -17.34
N ASN A 147 -11.16 0.11 -18.05
CA ASN A 147 -11.51 -1.28 -18.30
C ASN A 147 -11.02 -2.16 -17.14
N VAL A 148 -11.93 -2.81 -16.42
CA VAL A 148 -11.60 -3.61 -15.24
C VAL A 148 -11.79 -5.09 -15.52
N ILE A 149 -10.70 -5.86 -15.37
CA ILE A 149 -10.59 -7.28 -15.69
C ILE A 149 -10.33 -8.06 -14.41
N ALA A 150 -11.08 -9.16 -14.19
CA ALA A 150 -10.80 -10.08 -13.10
C ALA A 150 -9.51 -10.87 -13.39
N SER A 151 -8.57 -10.91 -12.44
CA SER A 151 -7.27 -11.61 -12.55
C SER A 151 -7.22 -12.83 -11.62
N PRO A 152 -6.81 -14.02 -12.13
CA PRO A 152 -6.29 -14.31 -13.47
C PRO A 152 -7.36 -14.27 -14.57
N SER A 153 -6.94 -13.88 -15.79
CA SER A 153 -7.82 -13.76 -16.96
C SER A 153 -7.34 -14.63 -18.15
N ASN A 154 -8.21 -14.82 -19.13
CA ASN A 154 -7.85 -15.49 -20.39
C ASN A 154 -7.23 -14.52 -21.43
N LEU A 155 -7.04 -13.24 -21.10
CA LEU A 155 -6.59 -12.21 -22.03
C LEU A 155 -5.06 -12.20 -22.18
N THR A 156 -4.33 -12.57 -21.14
CA THR A 156 -2.87 -12.61 -21.11
C THR A 156 -2.34 -14.03 -21.15
N GLN A 157 -1.07 -14.19 -21.52
CA GLN A 157 -0.40 -15.51 -21.50
C GLN A 157 -0.19 -15.96 -20.04
N CYS A 158 0.21 -15.03 -19.17
CA CYS A 158 0.37 -15.28 -17.74
C CYS A 158 -0.93 -15.78 -17.10
N GLY A 159 -2.04 -15.07 -17.35
CA GLY A 159 -3.36 -15.43 -16.81
C GLY A 159 -3.83 -16.81 -17.27
N ARG A 160 -3.69 -17.13 -18.58
CA ARG A 160 -4.02 -18.46 -19.11
C ARG A 160 -3.19 -19.56 -18.45
N ALA A 161 -1.87 -19.37 -18.29
CA ALA A 161 -1.01 -20.35 -17.66
C ALA A 161 -1.36 -20.64 -16.20
N ILE A 162 -1.85 -19.64 -15.47
CA ILE A 162 -2.37 -19.81 -14.10
C ILE A 162 -3.69 -20.59 -14.11
N LEU A 163 -4.63 -20.23 -14.99
CA LEU A 163 -5.95 -20.89 -15.08
C LEU A 163 -5.86 -22.33 -15.58
N GLU A 164 -4.85 -22.68 -16.37
CA GLU A 164 -4.56 -24.07 -16.77
C GLU A 164 -4.13 -24.95 -15.57
N LYS A 165 -3.40 -24.36 -14.61
CA LYS A 165 -2.94 -25.06 -13.40
C LYS A 165 -4.00 -25.09 -12.31
N ASP A 166 -4.72 -24.00 -12.14
CA ASP A 166 -5.77 -23.83 -11.13
C ASP A 166 -6.94 -23.02 -11.72
N PRO A 167 -7.94 -23.70 -12.32
CA PRO A 167 -9.13 -23.03 -12.89
C PRO A 167 -9.96 -22.25 -11.88
N ASP A 168 -9.88 -22.61 -10.60
CA ASP A 168 -10.63 -21.99 -9.50
C ASP A 168 -9.82 -20.95 -8.74
N SER A 169 -8.65 -20.57 -9.25
CA SER A 169 -7.78 -19.58 -8.62
C SER A 169 -8.53 -18.31 -8.24
N THR A 170 -8.40 -17.92 -6.98
CA THR A 170 -8.97 -16.66 -6.43
C THR A 170 -8.14 -15.44 -6.79
N GLY A 171 -6.98 -15.65 -7.40
CA GLY A 171 -6.03 -14.62 -7.77
C GLY A 171 -5.19 -14.10 -6.61
N SER A 172 -4.11 -13.43 -6.96
CA SER A 172 -3.23 -12.70 -6.04
C SER A 172 -2.74 -11.39 -6.67
N LEU A 173 -2.16 -10.49 -5.89
CA LEU A 173 -1.52 -9.30 -6.43
C LEU A 173 -0.37 -9.67 -7.36
N GLY A 174 0.45 -10.66 -7.02
CA GLY A 174 1.54 -11.13 -7.87
C GLY A 174 1.08 -11.61 -9.23
N ILE A 175 -0.07 -12.31 -9.32
CA ILE A 175 -0.67 -12.74 -10.59
C ILE A 175 -1.16 -11.51 -11.38
N ALA A 176 -1.88 -10.60 -10.75
CA ALA A 176 -2.40 -9.41 -11.40
C ALA A 176 -1.30 -8.47 -11.91
N ILE A 177 -0.17 -8.37 -11.17
CA ILE A 177 1.05 -7.67 -11.62
C ILE A 177 1.59 -8.32 -12.89
N SER A 178 1.72 -9.66 -12.92
CA SER A 178 2.22 -10.38 -14.10
C SER A 178 1.40 -10.07 -15.36
N GLU A 179 0.07 -10.08 -15.25
CA GLU A 179 -0.82 -9.76 -16.37
C GLU A 179 -0.66 -8.31 -16.84
N ALA A 180 -0.64 -7.35 -15.91
CA ALA A 180 -0.49 -5.94 -16.23
C ALA A 180 0.86 -5.61 -16.86
N VAL A 181 1.96 -6.18 -16.35
CA VAL A 181 3.31 -6.01 -16.89
C VAL A 181 3.45 -6.66 -18.27
N GLU A 182 2.86 -7.84 -18.49
CA GLU A 182 2.84 -8.47 -19.82
C GLU A 182 2.21 -7.55 -20.87
N VAL A 183 1.08 -6.92 -20.54
CA VAL A 183 0.43 -6.00 -21.47
C VAL A 183 1.29 -4.77 -21.74
N ALA A 184 1.90 -4.17 -20.72
CA ALA A 184 2.79 -3.03 -20.90
C ALA A 184 3.99 -3.39 -21.77
N ALA A 185 4.67 -4.51 -21.48
CA ALA A 185 5.87 -4.92 -22.18
C ALA A 185 5.64 -5.35 -23.65
N THR A 186 4.41 -5.64 -24.03
CA THR A 186 4.05 -6.10 -25.38
C THR A 186 3.38 -5.02 -26.26
N ASN A 187 3.19 -3.81 -25.74
CA ASN A 187 2.53 -2.71 -26.46
C ASN A 187 3.30 -1.40 -26.28
N GLU A 188 3.81 -0.84 -27.37
CA GLU A 188 4.72 0.33 -27.39
C GLU A 188 4.11 1.63 -26.81
N ASP A 189 2.77 1.80 -26.84
CA ASP A 189 2.08 2.98 -26.34
C ASP A 189 1.42 2.76 -24.98
N THR A 190 1.81 1.68 -24.29
CA THR A 190 1.24 1.27 -23.00
C THR A 190 2.34 1.11 -21.98
N ASN A 191 2.19 1.76 -20.83
CA ASN A 191 3.08 1.58 -19.68
C ASN A 191 2.36 0.96 -18.49
N TYR A 192 3.15 0.42 -17.56
CA TYR A 192 2.69 -0.10 -16.29
C TYR A 192 2.74 0.99 -15.21
N ALA A 193 1.73 1.06 -14.37
CA ALA A 193 1.72 1.89 -13.17
C ALA A 193 1.40 1.03 -11.96
N LEU A 194 2.03 1.32 -10.80
CA LEU A 194 1.79 0.53 -9.60
C LEU A 194 1.58 1.39 -8.35
N GLY A 195 0.80 0.86 -7.41
CA GLY A 195 0.33 1.59 -6.24
C GLY A 195 1.15 1.41 -4.98
N SER A 196 2.29 0.70 -5.02
CA SER A 196 3.13 0.42 -3.85
C SER A 196 4.51 -0.11 -4.26
N VAL A 197 5.33 -0.50 -3.30
CA VAL A 197 6.60 -1.24 -3.40
C VAL A 197 7.79 -0.41 -3.89
N LEU A 198 7.74 0.15 -5.08
CA LEU A 198 8.87 0.83 -5.70
C LEU A 198 9.17 2.21 -5.08
N ASN A 199 10.42 2.65 -5.24
CA ASN A 199 10.94 3.86 -4.58
C ASN A 199 10.19 5.11 -5.00
N HIS A 200 9.88 5.28 -6.29
CA HIS A 200 9.13 6.44 -6.78
C HIS A 200 7.72 6.52 -6.15
N VAL A 201 7.07 5.37 -5.90
CA VAL A 201 5.76 5.36 -5.22
C VAL A 201 5.92 5.78 -3.76
N CYS A 202 6.94 5.25 -3.07
CA CYS A 202 7.24 5.65 -1.70
C CYS A 202 7.56 7.16 -1.62
N LEU A 203 8.34 7.69 -2.57
CA LEU A 203 8.67 9.09 -2.72
C LEU A 203 7.41 9.96 -2.86
N HIS A 204 6.52 9.62 -3.81
CA HIS A 204 5.27 10.38 -4.02
C HIS A 204 4.42 10.45 -2.76
N GLN A 205 4.43 9.41 -1.93
CA GLN A 205 3.64 9.37 -0.71
C GLN A 205 4.26 10.20 0.44
N THR A 206 5.53 10.58 0.37
CA THR A 206 6.19 11.33 1.46
C THR A 206 5.55 12.69 1.75
N ILE A 207 4.77 13.23 0.82
CA ILE A 207 3.96 14.45 1.04
C ILE A 207 3.05 14.32 2.27
N ILE A 208 2.58 13.10 2.60
CA ILE A 208 1.76 12.81 3.78
C ILE A 208 2.49 13.20 5.07
N GLY A 209 3.70 12.66 5.26
CA GLY A 209 4.51 12.90 6.45
C GLY A 209 5.11 14.30 6.49
N LEU A 210 5.48 14.87 5.33
CA LEU A 210 5.95 16.25 5.24
C LEU A 210 4.88 17.24 5.71
N GLU A 211 3.64 17.07 5.27
CA GLU A 211 2.52 17.88 5.76
C GLU A 211 2.24 17.63 7.24
N ALA A 212 2.23 16.35 7.68
CA ALA A 212 1.97 16.01 9.08
C ALA A 212 3.00 16.67 10.02
N LYS A 213 4.29 16.69 9.66
CA LYS A 213 5.33 17.41 10.41
C LYS A 213 4.99 18.88 10.55
N LYS A 214 4.65 19.55 9.45
CA LYS A 214 4.29 20.96 9.45
C LYS A 214 3.02 21.26 10.27
N GLN A 215 2.04 20.40 10.19
CA GLN A 215 0.78 20.53 10.93
C GLN A 215 0.99 20.32 12.43
N LEU A 216 1.86 19.40 12.84
CA LEU A 216 2.23 19.19 14.24
C LEU A 216 3.08 20.36 14.79
N GLU A 217 4.01 20.89 13.99
CA GLU A 217 4.77 22.11 14.36
C GLU A 217 3.86 23.30 14.69
N LEU A 218 2.69 23.46 14.00
CA LEU A 218 1.74 24.55 14.26
C LEU A 218 1.06 24.46 15.63
N ILE A 219 1.10 23.31 16.27
CA ILE A 219 0.47 23.05 17.57
C ILE A 219 1.49 22.63 18.64
N ASP A 220 2.77 22.92 18.41
CA ASP A 220 3.89 22.57 19.30
C ASP A 220 3.94 21.08 19.70
N GLU A 221 3.60 20.18 18.76
CA GLU A 221 3.64 18.74 18.98
C GLU A 221 4.71 18.06 18.10
N TYR A 222 5.27 16.96 18.61
CA TYR A 222 6.13 16.06 17.86
C TYR A 222 5.81 14.61 18.24
N PRO A 223 5.74 13.66 17.29
CA PRO A 223 5.32 12.29 17.60
C PRO A 223 6.46 11.49 18.24
N ASP A 224 6.13 10.80 19.35
CA ASP A 224 6.97 9.75 19.93
C ASP A 224 6.85 8.43 19.15
N VAL A 225 5.68 8.22 18.54
CA VAL A 225 5.38 7.00 17.79
C VAL A 225 4.62 7.35 16.51
N VAL A 226 5.10 6.86 15.37
CA VAL A 226 4.39 6.92 14.08
C VAL A 226 3.95 5.51 13.68
N VAL A 227 2.67 5.34 13.34
CA VAL A 227 2.07 4.05 13.02
C VAL A 227 1.40 4.11 11.66
N ALA A 228 1.63 3.11 10.81
CA ALA A 228 0.87 2.98 9.57
C ALA A 228 0.73 1.52 9.14
N CYS A 229 -0.35 1.21 8.42
CA CYS A 229 -0.50 -0.10 7.81
C CYS A 229 0.53 -0.30 6.69
N CYS A 230 1.02 -1.52 6.57
CA CYS A 230 2.05 -1.92 5.62
C CYS A 230 1.62 -3.21 4.88
N GLY A 231 1.42 -3.09 3.56
CA GLY A 231 1.42 -4.20 2.63
C GLY A 231 2.71 -4.10 1.82
N GLY A 232 2.63 -3.59 0.57
CA GLY A 232 3.83 -3.26 -0.21
C GLY A 232 4.67 -2.09 0.33
N GLY A 233 4.19 -1.32 1.31
CA GLY A 233 4.98 -0.34 2.07
C GLY A 233 4.75 1.13 1.76
N SER A 234 4.09 1.51 0.66
CA SER A 234 4.00 2.93 0.26
C SER A 234 3.25 3.83 1.27
N ASN A 235 2.19 3.31 1.89
CA ASN A 235 1.48 4.04 2.94
C ASN A 235 2.35 4.29 4.17
N PHE A 236 3.05 3.25 4.62
CA PHE A 236 3.98 3.36 5.73
C PHE A 236 5.13 4.34 5.40
N ALA A 237 5.75 4.20 4.22
CA ALA A 237 6.79 5.10 3.75
C ALA A 237 6.31 6.56 3.72
N GLY A 238 5.10 6.79 3.21
CA GLY A 238 4.53 8.13 3.07
C GLY A 238 4.48 8.92 4.35
N ILE A 239 4.00 8.31 5.44
CA ILE A 239 3.91 9.01 6.73
C ILE A 239 5.23 8.96 7.51
N SER A 240 6.03 7.88 7.41
CA SER A 240 7.17 7.64 8.29
C SER A 240 8.51 8.15 7.76
N PHE A 241 8.77 8.12 6.43
CA PHE A 241 10.08 8.49 5.87
C PHE A 241 10.54 9.91 6.21
N PRO A 242 9.67 10.94 6.23
CA PRO A 242 10.07 12.26 6.72
C PRO A 242 10.59 12.30 8.16
N PHE A 243 10.26 11.30 8.98
CA PHE A 243 10.74 11.15 10.35
C PHE A 243 11.97 10.23 10.48
N VAL A 244 12.27 9.39 9.48
CA VAL A 244 13.43 8.49 9.49
C VAL A 244 14.73 9.29 9.67
N LYS A 245 14.88 10.43 8.99
CA LYS A 245 16.06 11.26 9.14
C LYS A 245 16.24 11.78 10.56
N ASP A 246 15.15 12.20 11.21
CA ASP A 246 15.21 12.71 12.57
C ASP A 246 15.65 11.58 13.52
N LYS A 247 15.12 10.37 13.32
CA LYS A 247 15.56 9.17 14.06
C LYS A 247 17.02 8.86 13.84
N LEU A 248 17.51 8.89 12.61
CA LEU A 248 18.93 8.66 12.30
C LEU A 248 19.84 9.76 12.89
N ASN A 249 19.32 10.95 13.11
CA ASN A 249 20.01 12.05 13.80
C ASN A 249 19.89 11.99 15.34
N GLY A 250 19.31 10.92 15.89
CA GLY A 250 19.25 10.68 17.34
C GLY A 250 17.93 11.06 18.02
N THR A 251 16.90 11.50 17.27
CA THR A 251 15.58 11.74 17.86
C THR A 251 14.97 10.41 18.30
N ASN A 252 14.50 10.36 19.54
CA ASN A 252 13.83 9.17 20.08
C ASN A 252 12.40 9.05 19.58
N ILE A 253 12.24 8.51 18.37
CA ILE A 253 10.95 8.25 17.73
C ILE A 253 10.86 6.78 17.31
N ARG A 254 9.70 6.17 17.52
CA ARG A 254 9.40 4.81 17.04
C ARG A 254 8.54 4.87 15.78
N LEU A 255 8.89 4.05 14.79
CA LEU A 255 8.20 3.96 13.51
C LEU A 255 7.70 2.52 13.34
N ILE A 256 6.38 2.32 13.36
CA ILE A 256 5.78 0.99 13.46
C ILE A 256 4.94 0.70 12.21
N ALA A 257 5.37 -0.32 11.47
CA ALA A 257 4.63 -0.90 10.35
C ALA A 257 3.65 -1.96 10.87
N VAL A 258 2.37 -1.86 10.50
CA VAL A 258 1.35 -2.82 10.95
C VAL A 258 0.82 -3.62 9.77
N GLU A 259 0.95 -4.93 9.82
CA GLU A 259 0.54 -5.86 8.77
C GLU A 259 -0.50 -6.88 9.29
N PRO A 260 -1.26 -7.56 8.41
CA PRO A 260 -2.17 -8.62 8.82
C PRO A 260 -1.42 -9.92 9.14
N THR A 261 -1.87 -10.68 10.15
CA THR A 261 -1.39 -12.05 10.41
C THR A 261 -1.58 -12.98 9.21
N ALA A 262 -2.54 -12.66 8.33
CA ALA A 262 -2.81 -13.39 7.09
C ALA A 262 -1.85 -13.09 5.93
N CYS A 263 -0.93 -12.12 6.09
CA CYS A 263 0.13 -11.80 5.11
C CYS A 263 1.31 -11.12 5.82
N PRO A 264 2.05 -11.85 6.68
CA PRO A 264 3.03 -11.30 7.61
C PRO A 264 4.42 -11.18 6.95
N SER A 265 4.55 -10.39 5.89
CA SER A 265 5.77 -10.29 5.08
C SER A 265 6.99 -9.80 5.89
N LEU A 266 6.82 -8.80 6.76
CA LEU A 266 7.90 -8.30 7.61
C LEU A 266 8.17 -9.21 8.81
N THR A 267 7.11 -9.63 9.52
CA THR A 267 7.27 -10.33 10.82
C THR A 267 7.58 -11.83 10.69
N LYS A 268 7.18 -12.48 9.57
CA LYS A 268 7.45 -13.92 9.32
C LYS A 268 8.22 -14.19 8.03
N GLY A 269 8.35 -13.21 7.14
CA GLY A 269 9.12 -13.35 5.90
C GLY A 269 10.63 -13.37 6.13
N VAL A 270 11.38 -13.59 5.05
CA VAL A 270 12.84 -13.54 5.05
C VAL A 270 13.33 -12.36 4.23
N PHE A 271 14.47 -11.78 4.61
CA PHE A 271 15.13 -10.72 3.84
C PHE A 271 15.99 -11.34 2.74
N ALA A 272 15.44 -11.45 1.54
CA ALA A 272 16.04 -12.15 0.43
C ALA A 272 15.73 -11.46 -0.91
N TYR A 273 16.45 -11.87 -1.97
CA TYR A 273 16.08 -11.51 -3.33
C TYR A 273 14.86 -12.31 -3.76
N ASP A 274 13.83 -11.63 -4.29
CA ASP A 274 12.63 -12.28 -4.80
C ASP A 274 12.04 -11.51 -5.99
N TYR A 275 11.17 -12.17 -6.75
CA TYR A 275 10.41 -11.55 -7.83
C TYR A 275 9.26 -10.71 -7.25
N GLY A 276 9.02 -9.56 -7.86
CA GLY A 276 7.87 -8.72 -7.52
C GLY A 276 6.51 -9.31 -7.93
N ASP A 277 6.52 -10.32 -8.84
CA ASP A 277 5.36 -10.92 -9.45
C ASP A 277 5.46 -12.45 -9.58
N THR A 278 4.31 -13.13 -9.67
CA THR A 278 4.25 -14.60 -9.65
C THR A 278 4.80 -15.24 -10.93
N ALA A 279 4.61 -14.63 -12.10
CA ALA A 279 5.12 -15.18 -13.37
C ALA A 279 6.59 -14.82 -13.66
N LYS A 280 7.25 -14.08 -12.77
CA LYS A 280 8.68 -13.73 -12.87
C LYS A 280 9.01 -12.86 -14.08
N VAL A 281 8.07 -12.03 -14.52
CA VAL A 281 8.24 -11.11 -15.65
C VAL A 281 8.89 -9.78 -15.23
N GLY A 282 8.73 -9.39 -13.96
CA GLY A 282 9.33 -8.21 -13.37
C GLY A 282 10.78 -8.42 -12.89
N PRO A 283 11.46 -7.33 -12.47
CA PRO A 283 12.80 -7.42 -11.89
C PRO A 283 12.77 -8.08 -10.51
N ILE A 284 13.92 -8.67 -10.14
CA ILE A 284 14.17 -9.17 -8.79
C ILE A 284 14.58 -8.01 -7.90
N ALA A 285 14.07 -7.97 -6.68
CA ALA A 285 14.46 -6.99 -5.67
C ALA A 285 14.77 -7.67 -4.33
N LYS A 286 15.67 -7.08 -3.55
CA LYS A 286 15.95 -7.55 -2.19
C LYS A 286 14.90 -6.98 -1.24
N MET A 287 14.12 -7.85 -0.62
CA MET A 287 12.99 -7.46 0.20
C MET A 287 12.70 -8.48 1.32
N TYR A 288 11.94 -8.10 2.31
CA TYR A 288 11.26 -9.07 3.16
C TYR A 288 10.12 -9.69 2.37
N THR A 289 10.12 -11.02 2.21
CA THR A 289 9.19 -11.75 1.37
C THR A 289 8.71 -13.05 2.01
N LEU A 290 7.48 -13.43 1.65
CA LEU A 290 6.89 -14.76 1.92
C LEU A 290 7.09 -15.72 0.74
N GLY A 291 7.78 -15.27 -0.34
CA GLY A 291 7.95 -15.99 -1.60
C GLY A 291 6.91 -15.56 -2.65
N HIS A 292 7.37 -15.39 -3.90
CA HIS A 292 6.53 -14.94 -5.03
C HIS A 292 5.39 -15.90 -5.40
N ASP A 293 5.46 -17.15 -4.95
CA ASP A 293 4.39 -18.16 -5.10
C ASP A 293 3.35 -18.10 -3.97
N PHE A 294 3.56 -17.27 -2.92
CA PHE A 294 2.64 -17.15 -1.80
C PHE A 294 1.34 -16.50 -2.22
N VAL A 295 0.22 -17.19 -2.00
CA VAL A 295 -1.13 -16.68 -2.24
C VAL A 295 -1.79 -16.38 -0.89
N PRO A 296 -1.91 -15.11 -0.50
CA PRO A 296 -2.55 -14.74 0.76
C PRO A 296 -4.04 -15.11 0.79
N ALA A 297 -4.53 -15.49 1.95
CA ALA A 297 -5.95 -15.75 2.16
C ALA A 297 -6.82 -14.51 1.86
N GLY A 298 -8.07 -14.74 1.51
CA GLY A 298 -9.02 -13.72 1.07
C GLY A 298 -9.56 -12.82 2.19
N ILE A 299 -8.70 -12.22 3.02
CA ILE A 299 -9.10 -11.23 4.01
C ILE A 299 -9.60 -9.93 3.36
N HIS A 300 -10.40 -9.16 4.10
CA HIS A 300 -11.01 -7.93 3.57
C HIS A 300 -10.03 -6.78 3.33
N ALA A 301 -8.88 -6.75 4.02
CA ALA A 301 -7.78 -5.81 3.77
C ALA A 301 -6.97 -6.22 2.52
N GLY A 302 -7.62 -6.22 1.35
CA GLY A 302 -7.03 -6.69 0.10
C GLY A 302 -5.79 -5.91 -0.34
N GLY A 303 -5.66 -4.63 0.05
CA GLY A 303 -4.48 -3.81 -0.22
C GLY A 303 -3.24 -4.18 0.61
N LEU A 304 -3.37 -5.07 1.60
CA LEU A 304 -2.26 -5.58 2.41
C LEU A 304 -1.89 -7.03 2.08
N ARG A 305 -2.45 -7.61 1.01
CA ARG A 305 -2.19 -8.99 0.57
C ARG A 305 -1.13 -9.04 -0.53
N TYR A 306 0.08 -8.65 -0.20
CA TYR A 306 1.23 -8.75 -1.10
C TYR A 306 2.34 -9.55 -0.42
N HIS A 307 2.97 -10.47 -1.14
CA HIS A 307 3.96 -11.41 -0.60
C HIS A 307 5.26 -10.75 -0.14
N GLY A 308 5.55 -9.52 -0.59
CA GLY A 308 6.78 -8.80 -0.27
C GLY A 308 6.53 -7.39 0.23
N ALA A 309 7.58 -6.75 0.74
CA ALA A 309 7.57 -5.35 1.15
C ALA A 309 8.58 -4.54 0.32
N SER A 310 8.35 -3.24 0.18
CA SER A 310 9.27 -2.29 -0.48
C SER A 310 10.72 -2.56 -0.07
N PRO A 311 11.69 -2.55 -1.01
CA PRO A 311 13.11 -2.72 -0.69
C PRO A 311 13.61 -1.76 0.39
N ILE A 312 13.25 -0.47 0.32
CA ILE A 312 13.66 0.53 1.34
C ILE A 312 13.00 0.23 2.69
N VAL A 313 11.70 -0.08 2.73
CA VAL A 313 11.02 -0.45 3.99
C VAL A 313 11.65 -1.71 4.58
N SER A 314 11.95 -2.69 3.75
CA SER A 314 12.61 -3.93 4.14
C SER A 314 14.01 -3.69 4.71
N GLN A 315 14.81 -2.83 4.08
CA GLN A 315 16.12 -2.47 4.57
C GLN A 315 16.05 -1.76 5.92
N LEU A 316 15.15 -0.78 6.08
CA LEU A 316 14.97 -0.06 7.35
C LEU A 316 14.50 -1.00 8.49
N TYR A 317 13.70 -2.01 8.17
CA TYR A 317 13.31 -3.03 9.13
C TYR A 317 14.47 -3.96 9.48
N HIS A 318 15.24 -4.39 8.48
CA HIS A 318 16.42 -5.22 8.66
C HIS A 318 17.47 -4.56 9.56
N ASP A 319 17.67 -3.25 9.41
CA ASP A 319 18.62 -2.45 10.20
C ASP A 319 18.09 -2.05 11.58
N GLY A 320 16.87 -2.44 11.94
CA GLY A 320 16.24 -2.07 13.21
C GLY A 320 15.83 -0.60 13.31
N THR A 321 15.81 0.14 12.19
CA THR A 321 15.35 1.54 12.16
C THR A 321 13.84 1.64 12.36
N ILE A 322 13.08 0.68 11.85
CA ILE A 322 11.64 0.57 12.02
C ILE A 322 11.25 -0.73 12.71
N GLU A 323 10.06 -0.77 13.26
CA GLU A 323 9.46 -1.92 13.91
C GLU A 323 8.29 -2.45 13.06
N ALA A 324 7.92 -3.72 13.24
CA ALA A 324 6.74 -4.31 12.60
C ALA A 324 5.85 -5.02 13.62
N GLN A 325 4.54 -5.00 13.38
CA GLN A 325 3.52 -5.73 14.16
C GLN A 325 2.55 -6.42 13.21
N ALA A 326 2.26 -7.69 13.46
CA ALA A 326 1.18 -8.39 12.77
C ALA A 326 -0.07 -8.41 13.67
N VAL A 327 -1.24 -8.12 13.09
CA VAL A 327 -2.50 -8.06 13.83
C VAL A 327 -3.60 -8.90 13.15
N PRO A 328 -4.44 -9.63 13.93
CA PRO A 328 -5.50 -10.45 13.39
C PRO A 328 -6.70 -9.61 12.93
N GLN A 329 -7.41 -10.10 11.92
CA GLN A 329 -8.50 -9.36 11.25
C GLN A 329 -9.63 -8.95 12.20
N ARG A 330 -10.00 -9.78 13.17
CA ARG A 330 -11.08 -9.49 14.12
C ARG A 330 -10.74 -8.31 15.03
N ASP A 331 -9.49 -8.26 15.50
CA ASP A 331 -8.99 -7.13 16.32
C ASP A 331 -8.92 -5.85 15.52
N VAL A 332 -8.61 -5.94 14.22
CA VAL A 332 -8.61 -4.80 13.29
C VAL A 332 -10.01 -4.23 13.14
N PHE A 333 -11.04 -5.06 12.96
CA PHE A 333 -12.42 -4.59 12.85
C PHE A 333 -13.00 -4.08 14.19
N ASP A 334 -12.59 -4.65 15.33
CA ASP A 334 -12.92 -4.10 16.64
C ASP A 334 -12.37 -2.67 16.80
N ALA A 335 -11.10 -2.47 16.42
CA ALA A 335 -10.48 -1.13 16.41
C ALA A 335 -11.18 -0.18 15.43
N ALA A 336 -11.54 -0.65 14.23
CA ALA A 336 -12.26 0.13 13.23
C ALA A 336 -13.61 0.64 13.75
N VAL A 337 -14.39 -0.24 14.40
CA VAL A 337 -15.71 0.11 14.96
C VAL A 337 -15.57 1.07 16.13
N LYS A 338 -14.58 0.88 17.01
CA LYS A 338 -14.29 1.83 18.10
C LYS A 338 -13.97 3.22 17.54
N PHE A 339 -13.07 3.28 16.57
CA PHE A 339 -12.69 4.54 15.92
C PHE A 339 -13.88 5.19 15.20
N ALA A 340 -14.68 4.43 14.45
CA ALA A 340 -15.85 4.98 13.78
C ALA A 340 -16.87 5.58 14.74
N LYS A 341 -17.07 4.95 15.90
CA LYS A 341 -18.00 5.45 16.94
C LYS A 341 -17.49 6.70 17.65
N THR A 342 -16.17 6.88 17.75
CA THR A 342 -15.58 8.02 18.46
C THR A 342 -15.26 9.19 17.56
N GLU A 343 -14.79 8.93 16.33
CA GLU A 343 -14.30 9.97 15.42
C GLU A 343 -15.23 10.20 14.20
N GLY A 344 -16.27 9.38 14.02
CA GLY A 344 -17.29 9.57 12.96
C GLY A 344 -16.84 9.17 11.57
N ILE A 345 -15.69 8.51 11.41
CA ILE A 345 -15.14 8.07 10.13
C ILE A 345 -15.07 6.54 10.11
N ILE A 346 -15.69 5.91 9.12
CA ILE A 346 -15.55 4.47 8.88
C ILE A 346 -14.25 4.24 8.11
N PRO A 347 -13.22 3.60 8.71
CA PRO A 347 -11.94 3.39 8.05
C PRO A 347 -12.00 2.23 7.05
N ALA A 348 -11.14 2.29 6.02
CA ALA A 348 -10.86 1.11 5.21
C ALA A 348 -10.27 -0.02 6.09
N PRO A 349 -10.52 -1.31 5.79
CA PRO A 349 -9.94 -2.42 6.54
C PRO A 349 -8.40 -2.36 6.62
N GLU A 350 -7.74 -1.85 5.58
CA GLU A 350 -6.30 -1.59 5.57
C GLU A 350 -5.91 -0.55 6.64
N SER A 351 -6.58 0.60 6.63
CA SER A 351 -6.32 1.70 7.58
C SER A 351 -6.58 1.31 9.03
N ALA A 352 -7.52 0.41 9.25
CA ALA A 352 -7.87 -0.09 10.57
C ALA A 352 -6.72 -0.87 11.24
N HIS A 353 -5.74 -1.40 10.47
CA HIS A 353 -4.51 -1.97 11.02
C HIS A 353 -3.67 -0.90 11.74
N ALA A 354 -3.55 0.28 11.14
CA ALA A 354 -2.85 1.41 11.80
C ALA A 354 -3.60 1.88 13.06
N ILE A 355 -4.93 1.91 13.03
CA ILE A 355 -5.75 2.22 14.21
C ILE A 355 -5.51 1.20 15.32
N ARG A 356 -5.48 -0.11 14.99
CA ARG A 356 -5.19 -1.16 15.98
C ARG A 356 -3.79 -0.98 16.58
N GLY A 357 -2.78 -0.71 15.75
CA GLY A 357 -1.43 -0.41 16.21
C GLY A 357 -1.37 0.81 17.13
N ALA A 358 -2.06 1.91 16.77
CA ALA A 358 -2.14 3.10 17.62
C ALA A 358 -2.85 2.83 18.94
N ILE A 359 -3.93 2.05 18.95
CA ILE A 359 -4.61 1.60 20.17
C ILE A 359 -3.67 0.78 21.05
N ASN A 360 -2.89 -0.15 20.48
CA ASN A 360 -1.94 -0.95 21.24
C ASN A 360 -0.89 -0.06 21.96
N GLU A 361 -0.36 0.95 21.27
CA GLU A 361 0.59 1.90 21.89
C GLU A 361 -0.08 2.79 22.95
N ALA A 362 -1.31 3.23 22.70
CA ALA A 362 -2.08 4.03 23.68
C ALA A 362 -2.41 3.22 24.96
N LEU A 363 -2.70 1.94 24.84
CA LEU A 363 -2.92 1.06 25.98
C LEU A 363 -1.63 0.82 26.79
N LYS A 364 -0.45 0.73 26.14
CA LYS A 364 0.84 0.73 26.84
C LYS A 364 1.04 2.01 27.63
N CYS A 365 0.70 3.17 27.06
CA CYS A 365 0.75 4.45 27.79
C CYS A 365 -0.17 4.44 29.02
N LYS A 366 -1.37 3.86 28.92
CA LYS A 366 -2.27 3.69 30.06
C LYS A 366 -1.65 2.83 31.17
N GLU A 367 -1.01 1.72 30.80
CA GLU A 367 -0.36 0.80 31.76
C GLU A 367 0.85 1.43 32.44
N THR A 368 1.65 2.21 31.70
CA THR A 368 2.90 2.82 32.20
C THR A 368 2.69 4.19 32.83
N GLY A 369 1.56 4.88 32.53
CA GLY A 369 1.32 6.26 32.89
C GLY A 369 2.11 7.27 32.05
N GLU A 370 2.80 6.84 30.98
CA GLU A 370 3.57 7.73 30.10
C GLU A 370 2.67 8.53 29.16
N GLU A 371 2.92 9.83 29.07
CA GLU A 371 2.29 10.68 28.07
C GLU A 371 3.10 10.63 26.77
N LYS A 372 2.52 10.06 25.70
CA LYS A 372 3.15 10.02 24.38
C LYS A 372 2.25 10.61 23.30
N VAL A 373 2.86 11.18 22.30
CA VAL A 373 2.20 11.61 21.07
C VAL A 373 2.27 10.48 20.06
N ILE A 374 1.12 9.96 19.67
CA ILE A 374 0.97 8.87 18.70
C ILE A 374 0.38 9.46 17.42
N LEU A 375 1.11 9.39 16.31
CA LEU A 375 0.64 9.78 14.99
C LEU A 375 0.37 8.52 14.17
N PHE A 376 -0.81 8.40 13.55
CA PHE A 376 -1.03 7.35 12.58
C PHE A 376 -1.61 7.87 11.26
N ASN A 377 -1.40 7.11 10.16
CA ASN A 377 -1.99 7.45 8.88
C ASN A 377 -3.34 6.73 8.70
N LEU A 378 -4.43 7.50 8.64
CA LEU A 378 -5.75 7.03 8.22
C LEU A 378 -5.80 7.05 6.69
N SER A 379 -5.27 6.01 6.08
CA SER A 379 -4.92 5.94 4.67
C SER A 379 -6.10 5.93 3.70
N GLY A 380 -7.31 5.62 4.20
CA GLY A 380 -8.52 5.63 3.38
C GLY A 380 -9.78 5.36 4.19
N HIS A 381 -10.94 5.73 3.61
CA HIS A 381 -12.26 5.41 4.17
C HIS A 381 -12.77 4.05 3.71
N GLY A 382 -13.73 3.48 4.45
CA GLY A 382 -14.31 2.16 4.24
C GLY A 382 -15.70 2.14 3.59
N TYR A 383 -16.15 3.22 2.96
CA TYR A 383 -17.52 3.30 2.41
C TYR A 383 -17.79 2.29 1.28
N PHE A 384 -16.75 1.81 0.61
CA PHE A 384 -16.85 0.70 -0.36
C PHE A 384 -16.65 -0.68 0.28
N ASP A 385 -16.43 -0.74 1.59
CA ASP A 385 -16.07 -1.97 2.32
C ASP A 385 -17.16 -2.40 3.32
N MET A 386 -18.38 -1.87 3.19
CA MET A 386 -19.47 -2.13 4.15
C MET A 386 -19.83 -3.61 4.28
N ALA A 387 -19.69 -4.40 3.21
CA ALA A 387 -19.89 -5.85 3.30
C ALA A 387 -18.90 -6.54 4.26
N ALA A 388 -17.70 -5.98 4.44
CA ALA A 388 -16.74 -6.48 5.42
C ALA A 388 -17.18 -6.18 6.85
N TYR A 389 -17.77 -5.01 7.08
CA TYR A 389 -18.38 -4.65 8.38
C TYR A 389 -19.61 -5.52 8.69
N ASP A 390 -20.45 -5.82 7.70
CA ASP A 390 -21.57 -6.76 7.86
C ASP A 390 -21.07 -8.16 8.27
N ASN A 391 -19.97 -8.64 7.68
CA ASN A 391 -19.33 -9.89 8.07
C ASN A 391 -18.78 -9.85 9.50
N TYR A 392 -18.22 -8.72 9.93
CA TYR A 392 -17.78 -8.54 11.31
C TYR A 392 -18.97 -8.59 12.29
N PHE A 393 -20.02 -7.82 12.07
CA PHE A 393 -21.18 -7.77 12.94
C PHE A 393 -21.95 -9.09 13.00
N SER A 394 -21.94 -9.87 11.91
CA SER A 394 -22.57 -11.20 11.87
C SER A 394 -21.66 -12.34 12.39
N GLY A 395 -20.45 -12.01 12.89
CA GLY A 395 -19.51 -12.99 13.45
C GLY A 395 -18.88 -13.95 12.40
N LYS A 396 -18.91 -13.57 11.13
CA LYS A 396 -18.38 -14.39 10.02
C LYS A 396 -16.90 -14.21 9.75
N LEU A 397 -16.25 -13.19 10.35
CA LEU A 397 -14.82 -13.00 10.15
C LEU A 397 -14.02 -14.09 10.85
N VAL A 398 -13.01 -14.60 10.14
CA VAL A 398 -12.09 -15.62 10.63
C VAL A 398 -10.68 -15.03 10.65
N ASP A 399 -10.00 -15.21 11.77
CA ASP A 399 -8.58 -14.91 11.86
C ASP A 399 -7.77 -16.03 11.19
N ILE A 400 -6.77 -15.62 10.43
CA ILE A 400 -5.87 -16.53 9.74
C ILE A 400 -4.45 -16.20 10.20
N ASP A 401 -3.80 -17.23 10.69
CA ASP A 401 -2.38 -17.20 11.02
C ASP A 401 -1.71 -18.40 10.35
N TYR A 402 -0.63 -18.14 9.64
CA TYR A 402 0.12 -19.19 8.96
C TYR A 402 1.15 -19.80 9.92
N SER A 403 1.20 -21.14 9.95
CA SER A 403 2.29 -21.83 10.64
C SER A 403 3.63 -21.50 9.98
N ASP A 404 4.69 -21.52 10.77
CA ASP A 404 6.04 -21.27 10.26
C ASP A 404 6.45 -22.26 9.16
N ASP A 405 5.89 -23.49 9.19
CA ASP A 405 6.18 -24.50 8.16
C ASP A 405 5.51 -24.17 6.83
N LEU A 406 4.28 -23.64 6.81
CA LEU A 406 3.62 -23.17 5.59
C LEU A 406 4.34 -21.96 4.99
N VAL A 407 4.81 -21.04 5.84
CA VAL A 407 5.61 -19.90 5.39
C VAL A 407 6.94 -20.36 4.80
N LYS A 408 7.64 -21.30 5.43
CA LYS A 408 8.89 -21.90 4.88
C LYS A 408 8.64 -22.61 3.56
N GLU A 409 7.52 -23.31 3.41
CA GLU A 409 7.16 -23.98 2.15
C GLU A 409 7.04 -22.98 0.98
N SER A 410 6.35 -21.85 1.20
CA SER A 410 6.17 -20.83 0.16
C SER A 410 7.47 -20.14 -0.29
N MET A 411 8.52 -20.20 0.54
CA MET A 411 9.83 -19.60 0.27
C MET A 411 10.81 -20.56 -0.43
N LYS A 412 10.45 -21.81 -0.70
CA LYS A 412 11.36 -22.81 -1.32
C LYS A 412 11.87 -22.44 -2.71
N ASN A 413 11.09 -21.62 -3.44
CA ASN A 413 11.40 -21.23 -4.81
C ASN A 413 12.06 -19.85 -4.93
N LEU A 414 12.55 -19.30 -3.81
CA LEU A 414 13.29 -18.03 -3.85
C LEU A 414 14.52 -18.13 -4.76
N PRO A 415 14.86 -17.06 -5.51
CA PRO A 415 16.05 -17.02 -6.32
C PRO A 415 17.33 -17.23 -5.49
N ASP A 416 18.21 -18.12 -5.94
CA ASP A 416 19.55 -18.29 -5.35
C ASP A 416 20.50 -17.20 -5.89
N ILE A 417 20.40 -16.01 -5.31
CA ILE A 417 21.25 -14.86 -5.62
C ILE A 417 22.07 -14.52 -4.37
N LYS A 418 23.39 -14.51 -4.55
CA LYS A 418 24.35 -14.18 -3.47
C LYS A 418 24.63 -12.68 -3.37
#